data_3985b257181e631ebc92249cfbf55cd2
#
_entry.id   3985b257181e631ebc92249cfbf55cd2
#
_cell.length_a   1.000
_cell.length_b   1.000
_cell.length_c   1.000
_cell.angle_alpha   90.00
_cell.angle_beta   90.00
_cell.angle_gamma   90.00
#
_symmetry.space_group_name_H-M   'P 1'
#
loop_
_entity.id
_entity.type
_entity.pdbx_description
1 polymer ?
#
loop_
_entity_poly.entity_id
_entity_poly.type
_entity_poly.pdbx_seq_one_letter_code
_entity_poly.pdbx_strand_id
1 'polypeptide(L)'
;EIAYQIERLLQFAQKHGLVDELDTIYARNALLDLFGLEAPFAGECAQESLTYPTEILDALLDAGAEKGLFDGEVNQFRVNFEARIMGLLMPRESECCRIFEQLRAQQGPKAATDWFYKLCIDTNYIRTAQIAQNIQWNTATEYGDLEITINMTKPEKDPKTIALERLQPKAGYPTCMLCRENIGYAGRINFPARQNHRIIPVTLSGDQFYLQYSPYVYFNEHCIVFHKDHK
;
A
#
# COMPACT_ATOMS: atom_id res chain seq x y z
N GLU A 1 -20.42 13.92 -0.89
CA GLU A 1 -20.03 12.57 -1.37
C GLU A 1 -18.64 12.18 -0.85
N ILE A 2 -17.58 12.95 -1.12
CA ILE A 2 -16.20 12.62 -0.68
C ILE A 2 -16.10 12.53 0.85
N ALA A 3 -16.67 13.48 1.58
CA ALA A 3 -16.64 13.47 3.05
C ALA A 3 -17.28 12.20 3.63
N TYR A 4 -18.35 11.68 3.02
CA TYR A 4 -18.97 10.41 3.40
C TYR A 4 -18.03 9.22 3.18
N GLN A 5 -17.35 9.16 2.03
CA GLN A 5 -16.38 8.10 1.75
C GLN A 5 -15.18 8.15 2.70
N ILE A 6 -14.76 9.35 3.12
CA ILE A 6 -13.72 9.50 4.14
C ILE A 6 -14.17 8.86 5.45
N GLU A 7 -15.40 9.09 5.92
CA GLU A 7 -15.89 8.48 7.16
C GLU A 7 -16.01 6.96 7.04
N ARG A 8 -16.44 6.41 5.89
CA ARG A 8 -16.41 4.97 5.63
C ARG A 8 -14.99 4.40 5.76
N LEU A 9 -14.02 5.09 5.16
CA LEU A 9 -12.62 4.67 5.20
C LEU A 9 -12.03 4.74 6.62
N LEU A 10 -12.40 5.74 7.40
CA LEU A 10 -12.01 5.86 8.81
C LEU A 10 -12.61 4.74 9.67
N GLN A 11 -13.88 4.39 9.46
CA GLN A 11 -14.50 3.23 10.13
C GLN A 11 -13.80 1.92 9.77
N PHE A 12 -13.47 1.73 8.49
CA PHE A 12 -12.67 0.60 8.05
C PHE A 12 -11.33 0.56 8.78
N ALA A 13 -10.61 1.68 8.81
CA ALA A 13 -9.29 1.78 9.43
C ALA A 13 -9.32 1.48 10.93
N GLN A 14 -10.31 1.99 11.66
CA GLN A 14 -10.52 1.68 13.09
C GLN A 14 -10.82 0.20 13.31
N LYS A 15 -11.73 -0.37 12.53
CA LYS A 15 -12.12 -1.77 12.64
C LYS A 15 -10.96 -2.73 12.38
N HIS A 16 -10.05 -2.38 11.49
CA HIS A 16 -8.86 -3.16 11.16
C HIS A 16 -7.65 -2.81 12.05
N GLY A 17 -7.80 -1.90 13.00
CA GLY A 17 -6.74 -1.51 13.94
C GLY A 17 -5.59 -0.75 13.30
N LEU A 18 -5.86 -0.03 12.20
CA LEU A 18 -4.88 0.84 11.55
C LEU A 18 -4.70 2.16 12.30
N VAL A 19 -5.77 2.67 12.89
CA VAL A 19 -5.83 3.91 13.66
C VAL A 19 -6.64 3.70 14.93
N ASP A 20 -6.26 4.36 16.00
CA ASP A 20 -7.05 4.49 17.23
C ASP A 20 -7.96 5.73 17.20
N GLU A 21 -8.58 6.10 18.32
CA GLU A 21 -9.50 7.21 18.41
C GLU A 21 -8.84 8.57 18.07
N LEU A 22 -7.65 8.84 18.62
CA LEU A 22 -6.93 10.10 18.40
C LEU A 22 -6.32 10.15 16.99
N ASP A 23 -5.76 9.04 16.54
CA ASP A 23 -5.22 8.91 15.18
C ASP A 23 -6.34 9.06 14.13
N THR A 24 -7.57 8.63 14.43
CA THR A 24 -8.73 8.84 13.56
C THR A 24 -9.03 10.32 13.36
N ILE A 25 -8.93 11.13 14.43
CA ILE A 25 -9.13 12.59 14.32
C ILE A 25 -8.04 13.20 13.42
N TYR A 26 -6.78 12.81 13.66
CA TYR A 26 -5.65 13.28 12.84
C TYR A 26 -5.82 12.89 11.38
N ALA A 27 -6.14 11.63 11.11
CA ALA A 27 -6.32 11.09 9.76
C ALA A 27 -7.48 11.76 9.02
N ARG A 28 -8.62 12.00 9.72
CA ARG A 28 -9.76 12.75 9.17
C ARG A 28 -9.33 14.12 8.70
N ASN A 29 -8.67 14.89 9.56
CA ASN A 29 -8.24 16.25 9.22
C ASN A 29 -7.23 16.24 8.05
N ALA A 30 -6.30 15.29 8.02
CA ALA A 30 -5.36 15.14 6.93
C ALA A 30 -6.02 14.74 5.60
N LEU A 31 -7.06 13.89 5.64
CA LEU A 31 -7.85 13.53 4.46
C LEU A 31 -8.72 14.70 3.98
N LEU A 32 -9.33 15.48 4.89
CA LEU A 32 -10.06 16.67 4.51
C LEU A 32 -9.15 17.69 3.80
N ASP A 33 -7.95 17.93 4.34
CA ASP A 33 -6.94 18.77 3.70
C ASP A 33 -6.52 18.22 2.32
N LEU A 34 -6.25 16.93 2.22
CA LEU A 34 -5.87 16.26 0.97
C LEU A 34 -6.89 16.45 -0.15
N PHE A 35 -8.18 16.40 0.21
CA PHE A 35 -9.29 16.57 -0.74
C PHE A 35 -9.80 18.01 -0.84
N GLY A 36 -9.22 18.97 -0.10
CA GLY A 36 -9.65 20.36 -0.10
C GLY A 36 -11.09 20.52 0.39
N LEU A 37 -11.44 19.87 1.52
CA LEU A 37 -12.74 19.95 2.15
C LEU A 37 -12.67 20.76 3.44
N GLU A 38 -13.67 21.62 3.68
CA GLU A 38 -13.72 22.50 4.85
C GLU A 38 -14.29 21.83 6.10
N ALA A 39 -15.07 20.75 5.93
CA ALA A 39 -15.74 20.09 7.04
C ALA A 39 -15.91 18.58 6.79
N PRO A 40 -15.97 17.78 7.88
CA PRO A 40 -16.31 16.37 7.80
C PRO A 40 -17.77 16.16 7.42
N PHE A 41 -18.13 14.91 7.10
CA PHE A 41 -19.51 14.53 6.89
C PHE A 41 -20.32 14.71 8.17
N ALA A 42 -21.44 15.42 8.09
CA ALA A 42 -22.27 15.76 9.26
C ALA A 42 -23.40 14.74 9.52
N GLY A 43 -23.56 13.74 8.67
CA GLY A 43 -24.60 12.71 8.78
C GLY A 43 -24.14 11.46 9.54
N GLU A 44 -25.04 10.52 9.71
CA GLU A 44 -24.71 9.19 10.21
C GLU A 44 -24.08 8.36 9.07
N CYS A 45 -22.95 7.75 9.35
CA CYS A 45 -22.32 6.80 8.46
C CYS A 45 -22.74 5.37 8.86
N ALA A 46 -23.26 4.61 7.91
CA ALA A 46 -23.65 3.23 8.16
C ALA A 46 -22.45 2.39 8.63
N GLN A 47 -22.68 1.53 9.62
CA GLN A 47 -21.66 0.57 10.07
C GLN A 47 -21.51 -0.53 9.04
N GLU A 48 -20.32 -0.64 8.48
CA GLU A 48 -20.01 -1.62 7.44
C GLU A 48 -18.98 -2.65 7.92
N SER A 49 -19.01 -3.83 7.31
CA SER A 49 -18.06 -4.90 7.58
C SER A 49 -17.32 -5.28 6.30
N LEU A 50 -16.58 -4.33 5.75
CA LEU A 50 -15.74 -4.57 4.58
C LEU A 50 -14.46 -5.33 4.98
N THR A 51 -14.09 -6.29 4.14
CA THR A 51 -12.83 -7.03 4.28
C THR A 51 -11.67 -6.25 3.65
N TYR A 52 -11.95 -5.51 2.58
CA TYR A 52 -10.95 -4.73 1.84
C TYR A 52 -11.46 -3.30 1.61
N PRO A 53 -10.57 -2.32 1.55
CA PRO A 53 -10.96 -0.91 1.35
C PRO A 53 -11.21 -0.54 -0.12
N THR A 54 -11.10 -1.48 -1.06
CA THR A 54 -11.04 -1.23 -2.52
C THR A 54 -12.22 -0.41 -3.01
N GLU A 55 -13.46 -0.75 -2.64
CA GLU A 55 -14.66 -0.02 -3.08
C GLU A 55 -14.64 1.45 -2.64
N ILE A 56 -14.24 1.70 -1.39
CA ILE A 56 -14.15 3.05 -0.84
C ILE A 56 -13.02 3.84 -1.52
N LEU A 57 -11.88 3.17 -1.72
CA LEU A 57 -10.72 3.78 -2.40
C LEU A 57 -11.05 4.14 -3.84
N ASP A 58 -11.72 3.26 -4.58
CA ASP A 58 -12.13 3.55 -5.96
C ASP A 58 -13.03 4.79 -6.02
N ALA A 59 -14.03 4.90 -5.14
CA ALA A 59 -14.90 6.07 -5.08
C ALA A 59 -14.13 7.36 -4.73
N LEU A 60 -13.16 7.30 -3.80
CA LEU A 60 -12.31 8.44 -3.45
C LEU A 60 -11.36 8.84 -4.58
N LEU A 61 -10.82 7.86 -5.30
CA LEU A 61 -9.92 8.09 -6.42
C LEU A 61 -10.67 8.71 -7.61
N ASP A 62 -11.87 8.24 -7.91
CA ASP A 62 -12.71 8.81 -8.97
C ASP A 62 -13.07 10.27 -8.64
N ALA A 63 -13.53 10.52 -7.42
CA ALA A 63 -13.84 11.86 -6.97
C ALA A 63 -12.62 12.79 -6.92
N GLY A 64 -11.44 12.26 -6.57
CA GLY A 64 -10.17 13.00 -6.60
C GLY A 64 -9.76 13.40 -8.02
N ALA A 65 -9.93 12.50 -8.98
CA ALA A 65 -9.68 12.78 -10.40
C ALA A 65 -10.67 13.81 -10.96
N GLU A 66 -11.96 13.69 -10.65
CA GLU A 66 -12.98 14.66 -11.02
C GLU A 66 -12.71 16.06 -10.46
N LYS A 67 -12.17 16.15 -9.24
CA LYS A 67 -11.72 17.44 -8.66
C LYS A 67 -10.41 17.96 -9.26
N GLY A 68 -9.75 17.20 -10.13
CA GLY A 68 -8.46 17.59 -10.71
C GLY A 68 -7.28 17.53 -9.74
N LEU A 69 -7.35 16.72 -8.67
CA LEU A 69 -6.24 16.54 -7.73
C LEU A 69 -5.09 15.74 -8.35
N PHE A 70 -5.37 14.97 -9.37
CA PHE A 70 -4.41 14.28 -10.23
C PHE A 70 -5.05 13.96 -11.60
N ASP A 71 -4.22 13.66 -12.60
CA ASP A 71 -4.70 13.21 -13.90
C ASP A 71 -5.19 11.75 -13.80
N GLY A 72 -6.51 11.55 -13.79
CA GLY A 72 -7.16 10.24 -13.65
C GLY A 72 -6.94 9.30 -14.83
N GLU A 73 -6.49 9.79 -15.99
CA GLU A 73 -6.18 8.98 -17.16
C GLU A 73 -4.77 8.35 -17.09
N VAL A 74 -3.94 8.79 -16.13
CA VAL A 74 -2.59 8.26 -15.89
C VAL A 74 -2.63 7.31 -14.70
N ASN A 75 -2.58 6.01 -14.95
CA ASN A 75 -2.70 4.99 -13.91
C ASN A 75 -1.66 5.16 -12.78
N GLN A 76 -0.44 5.57 -13.09
CA GLN A 76 0.59 5.78 -12.07
C GLN A 76 0.20 6.88 -11.06
N PHE A 77 -0.49 7.93 -11.50
CA PHE A 77 -0.94 8.98 -10.58
C PHE A 77 -2.09 8.50 -9.69
N ARG A 78 -3.00 7.68 -10.22
CA ARG A 78 -4.04 7.03 -9.43
C ARG A 78 -3.43 6.16 -8.32
N VAL A 79 -2.46 5.30 -8.67
CA VAL A 79 -1.73 4.46 -7.72
C VAL A 79 -0.99 5.29 -6.66
N ASN A 80 -0.34 6.37 -7.07
CA ASN A 80 0.35 7.25 -6.15
C ASN A 80 -0.61 7.96 -5.18
N PHE A 81 -1.77 8.40 -5.66
CA PHE A 81 -2.76 9.07 -4.83
C PHE A 81 -3.41 8.09 -3.81
N GLU A 82 -3.67 6.85 -4.24
CA GLU A 82 -4.12 5.77 -3.35
C GLU A 82 -3.12 5.52 -2.21
N ALA A 83 -1.84 5.38 -2.54
CA ALA A 83 -0.79 5.19 -1.54
C ALA A 83 -0.72 6.37 -0.56
N ARG A 84 -1.00 7.60 -1.01
CA ARG A 84 -1.07 8.79 -0.17
C ARG A 84 -2.25 8.75 0.79
N ILE A 85 -3.45 8.37 0.32
CA ILE A 85 -4.64 8.19 1.16
C ILE A 85 -4.34 7.18 2.27
N MET A 86 -3.93 5.96 1.89
CA MET A 86 -3.69 4.89 2.86
C MET A 86 -2.52 5.17 3.80
N GLY A 87 -1.50 5.90 3.33
CA GLY A 87 -0.38 6.32 4.17
C GLY A 87 -0.76 7.22 5.34
N LEU A 88 -1.89 7.94 5.26
CA LEU A 88 -2.44 8.75 6.33
C LEU A 88 -3.18 7.93 7.40
N LEU A 89 -3.53 6.68 7.08
CA LEU A 89 -4.37 5.80 7.89
C LEU A 89 -3.58 4.68 8.57
N MET A 90 -2.28 4.72 8.53
CA MET A 90 -1.51 3.61 9.08
C MET A 90 -0.44 4.08 10.07
N PRO A 91 -0.03 3.20 10.99
CA PRO A 91 1.00 3.53 11.96
C PRO A 91 2.30 3.98 11.26
N ARG A 92 3.04 4.87 11.90
CA ARG A 92 4.39 5.23 11.44
C ARG A 92 5.36 4.04 11.55
N GLU A 93 6.47 4.12 10.84
CA GLU A 93 7.48 3.08 10.78
C GLU A 93 7.97 2.64 12.17
N SER A 94 8.26 3.59 13.06
CA SER A 94 8.70 3.30 14.41
C SER A 94 7.67 2.53 15.24
N GLU A 95 6.38 2.84 15.05
CA GLU A 95 5.29 2.13 15.71
C GLU A 95 5.10 0.72 15.14
N CYS A 96 5.19 0.58 13.82
CA CYS A 96 5.18 -0.74 13.19
C CYS A 96 6.30 -1.64 13.72
N CYS A 97 7.52 -1.11 13.84
CA CYS A 97 8.65 -1.82 14.42
C CYS A 97 8.40 -2.20 15.89
N ARG A 98 7.85 -1.28 16.68
CA ARG A 98 7.53 -1.52 18.09
C ARG A 98 6.50 -2.65 18.26
N ILE A 99 5.41 -2.61 17.49
CA ILE A 99 4.35 -3.63 17.53
C ILE A 99 4.92 -4.98 17.07
N PHE A 100 5.68 -5.00 15.99
CA PHE A 100 6.29 -6.22 15.46
C PHE A 100 7.19 -6.89 16.52
N GLU A 101 8.09 -6.13 17.15
CA GLU A 101 8.99 -6.65 18.19
C GLU A 101 8.23 -7.10 19.44
N GLN A 102 7.18 -6.38 19.83
CA GLN A 102 6.33 -6.78 20.95
C GLN A 102 5.64 -8.11 20.67
N LEU A 103 5.02 -8.28 19.50
CA LEU A 103 4.38 -9.53 19.11
C LEU A 103 5.38 -10.67 19.01
N ARG A 104 6.55 -10.41 18.42
CA ARG A 104 7.62 -11.40 18.30
C ARG A 104 8.08 -11.89 19.66
N ALA A 105 8.25 -11.00 20.64
CA ALA A 105 8.69 -11.35 22.00
C ALA A 105 7.62 -12.07 22.81
N GLN A 106 6.34 -11.70 22.66
CA GLN A 106 5.25 -12.23 23.49
C GLN A 106 4.59 -13.48 22.89
N GLN A 107 4.48 -13.56 21.56
CA GLN A 107 3.70 -14.58 20.86
C GLN A 107 4.52 -15.36 19.82
N GLY A 108 5.76 -14.96 19.60
CA GLY A 108 6.66 -15.59 18.63
C GLY A 108 6.69 -14.94 17.25
N PRO A 109 7.65 -15.36 16.40
CA PRO A 109 7.89 -14.72 15.10
C PRO A 109 6.70 -14.82 14.14
N LYS A 110 5.95 -15.94 14.17
CA LYS A 110 4.79 -16.12 13.32
C LYS A 110 3.71 -15.05 13.58
N ALA A 111 3.39 -14.77 14.84
CA ALA A 111 2.38 -13.76 15.18
C ALA A 111 2.81 -12.36 14.69
N ALA A 112 4.09 -12.04 14.76
CA ALA A 112 4.63 -10.77 14.27
C ALA A 112 4.55 -10.66 12.74
N THR A 113 4.93 -11.73 12.01
CA THR A 113 4.84 -11.72 10.53
C THR A 113 3.40 -11.75 10.05
N ASP A 114 2.49 -12.49 10.69
CA ASP A 114 1.06 -12.50 10.37
C ASP A 114 0.43 -11.10 10.54
N TRP A 115 0.76 -10.42 11.65
CA TRP A 115 0.31 -9.05 11.87
C TRP A 115 0.84 -8.09 10.79
N PHE A 116 2.12 -8.18 10.46
CA PHE A 116 2.73 -7.31 9.45
C PHE A 116 2.17 -7.58 8.05
N TYR A 117 1.92 -8.84 7.71
CA TYR A 117 1.26 -9.22 6.46
C TYR A 117 -0.17 -8.66 6.39
N LYS A 118 -0.93 -8.82 7.49
CA LYS A 118 -2.28 -8.25 7.58
C LYS A 118 -2.28 -6.72 7.43
N LEU A 119 -1.35 -6.02 8.07
CA LEU A 119 -1.19 -4.57 7.90
C LEU A 119 -1.01 -4.21 6.41
N CYS A 120 -0.19 -4.95 5.68
CA CYS A 120 0.04 -4.71 4.24
C CYS A 120 -1.21 -4.99 3.39
N ILE A 121 -2.05 -5.94 3.78
CA ILE A 121 -3.35 -6.21 3.14
C ILE A 121 -4.35 -5.09 3.44
N ASP A 122 -4.54 -4.75 4.72
CA ASP A 122 -5.53 -3.78 5.17
C ASP A 122 -5.24 -2.36 4.63
N THR A 123 -3.98 -2.05 4.36
CA THR A 123 -3.56 -0.78 3.75
C THR A 123 -3.52 -0.80 2.22
N ASN A 124 -4.06 -1.84 1.60
CA ASN A 124 -4.06 -2.06 0.15
C ASN A 124 -2.66 -1.98 -0.49
N TYR A 125 -1.59 -2.11 0.31
CA TYR A 125 -0.24 -2.27 -0.22
C TYR A 125 -0.10 -3.60 -0.95
N ILE A 126 -0.63 -4.68 -0.36
CA ILE A 126 -0.87 -5.95 -1.05
C ILE A 126 -2.29 -5.91 -1.60
N ARG A 127 -2.42 -5.85 -2.90
CA ARG A 127 -3.69 -5.64 -3.61
C ARG A 127 -4.47 -6.94 -3.76
N THR A 128 -5.06 -7.40 -2.68
CA THR A 128 -5.73 -8.70 -2.61
C THR A 128 -6.87 -8.84 -3.63
N ALA A 129 -7.63 -7.77 -3.89
CA ALA A 129 -8.70 -7.80 -4.88
C ALA A 129 -8.16 -8.05 -6.30
N GLN A 130 -7.01 -7.48 -6.65
CA GLN A 130 -6.35 -7.75 -7.93
C GLN A 130 -5.69 -9.13 -7.96
N ILE A 131 -5.11 -9.57 -6.84
CA ILE A 131 -4.53 -10.93 -6.72
C ILE A 131 -5.60 -12.00 -6.98
N ALA A 132 -6.82 -11.81 -6.47
CA ALA A 132 -7.94 -12.72 -6.70
C ALA A 132 -8.34 -12.84 -8.18
N GLN A 133 -7.92 -11.90 -9.03
CA GLN A 133 -8.15 -11.92 -10.48
C GLN A 133 -7.00 -12.59 -11.26
N ASN A 134 -5.93 -13.01 -10.57
CA ASN A 134 -4.84 -13.75 -11.23
C ASN A 134 -5.39 -15.03 -11.87
N ILE A 135 -4.97 -15.29 -13.10
CA ILE A 135 -5.32 -16.50 -13.82
C ILE A 135 -4.15 -17.47 -13.69
N GLN A 136 -4.43 -18.68 -13.21
CA GLN A 136 -3.41 -19.72 -13.02
C GLN A 136 -3.85 -21.01 -13.67
N TRP A 137 -2.89 -21.70 -14.31
CA TRP A 137 -3.10 -23.05 -14.85
C TRP A 137 -1.78 -23.81 -14.94
N ASN A 138 -1.87 -25.14 -15.00
CA ASN A 138 -0.73 -26.01 -15.20
C ASN A 138 -0.68 -26.48 -16.65
N THR A 139 0.51 -26.56 -17.22
CA THR A 139 0.78 -27.09 -18.56
C THR A 139 1.83 -28.19 -18.47
N ALA A 140 1.47 -29.39 -18.91
CA ALA A 140 2.41 -30.52 -18.98
C ALA A 140 3.49 -30.26 -20.04
N THR A 141 4.76 -30.51 -19.66
CA THR A 141 5.91 -30.46 -20.57
C THR A 141 6.75 -31.69 -20.43
N GLU A 142 7.73 -31.86 -21.31
CA GLU A 142 8.71 -32.94 -21.23
C GLU A 142 9.59 -32.93 -19.97
N TYR A 143 9.65 -31.76 -19.27
CA TYR A 143 10.41 -31.58 -18.03
C TYR A 143 9.52 -31.60 -16.77
N GLY A 144 8.24 -31.92 -16.91
CA GLY A 144 7.23 -31.87 -15.83
C GLY A 144 6.18 -30.77 -16.05
N ASP A 145 5.29 -30.63 -15.08
CA ASP A 145 4.23 -29.63 -15.12
C ASP A 145 4.78 -28.24 -14.80
N LEU A 146 4.46 -27.27 -15.66
CA LEU A 146 4.74 -25.86 -15.44
C LEU A 146 3.49 -25.16 -14.95
N GLU A 147 3.60 -24.45 -13.84
CA GLU A 147 2.59 -23.51 -13.37
C GLU A 147 2.74 -22.17 -14.09
N ILE A 148 1.67 -21.73 -14.72
CA ILE A 148 1.63 -20.45 -15.45
C ILE A 148 0.65 -19.51 -14.75
N THR A 149 1.08 -18.28 -14.50
CA THR A 149 0.27 -17.24 -13.87
C THR A 149 0.25 -15.98 -14.73
N ILE A 150 -0.95 -15.47 -15.04
CA ILE A 150 -1.14 -14.08 -15.49
C ILE A 150 -1.35 -13.25 -14.24
N ASN A 151 -0.37 -12.39 -13.92
CA ASN A 151 -0.40 -11.58 -12.70
C ASN A 151 -1.09 -10.24 -12.96
N MET A 152 -2.32 -10.11 -12.46
CA MET A 152 -3.15 -8.90 -12.59
C MET A 152 -2.76 -7.80 -11.60
N THR A 153 -1.92 -8.08 -10.61
CA THR A 153 -1.49 -7.10 -9.61
C THR A 153 -0.41 -6.16 -10.11
N LYS A 154 0.38 -6.60 -11.10
CA LYS A 154 1.41 -5.77 -11.71
C LYS A 154 0.75 -4.88 -12.76
N PRO A 155 0.63 -3.56 -12.53
CA PRO A 155 0.04 -2.68 -13.53
C PRO A 155 0.90 -2.67 -14.78
N GLU A 156 0.30 -2.98 -15.93
CA GLU A 156 0.92 -2.67 -17.20
C GLU A 156 0.99 -1.15 -17.36
N LYS A 157 2.12 -0.67 -17.87
CA LYS A 157 2.27 0.76 -18.13
C LYS A 157 1.40 1.15 -19.33
N ASP A 158 0.46 2.05 -19.07
CA ASP A 158 -0.33 2.64 -20.15
C ASP A 158 0.54 3.54 -21.06
N PRO A 159 0.13 3.79 -22.32
CA PRO A 159 0.90 4.60 -23.26
C PRO A 159 1.20 6.03 -22.76
N LYS A 160 0.30 6.65 -21.99
CA LYS A 160 0.50 7.98 -21.42
C LYS A 160 1.60 7.96 -20.36
N THR A 161 1.57 6.98 -19.45
CA THR A 161 2.63 6.76 -18.46
C THR A 161 3.98 6.60 -19.14
N ILE A 162 4.08 5.76 -20.19
CA ILE A 162 5.32 5.56 -20.94
C ILE A 162 5.83 6.85 -21.58
N ALA A 163 4.94 7.63 -22.19
CA ALA A 163 5.29 8.91 -22.84
C ALA A 163 5.80 9.91 -21.80
N LEU A 164 5.13 10.04 -20.66
CA LEU A 164 5.53 10.96 -19.59
C LEU A 164 6.85 10.53 -18.92
N GLU A 165 7.07 9.24 -18.71
CA GLU A 165 8.34 8.72 -18.16
C GLU A 165 9.55 9.07 -19.03
N ARG A 166 9.40 9.01 -20.35
CA ARG A 166 10.49 9.34 -21.30
C ARG A 166 10.92 10.81 -21.22
N LEU A 167 10.02 11.69 -20.78
CA LEU A 167 10.30 13.12 -20.63
C LEU A 167 10.94 13.47 -19.28
N GLN A 168 10.99 12.50 -18.33
CA GLN A 168 11.52 12.78 -17.01
C GLN A 168 13.05 12.75 -17.00
N PRO A 169 13.69 13.71 -16.31
CA PRO A 169 15.12 13.65 -16.06
C PRO A 169 15.46 12.46 -15.16
N LYS A 170 16.68 11.95 -15.27
CA LYS A 170 17.18 10.97 -14.30
C LYS A 170 17.22 11.61 -12.92
N ALA A 171 16.42 11.09 -11.99
CA ALA A 171 16.44 11.52 -10.61
C ALA A 171 17.37 10.61 -9.79
N GLY A 172 18.16 11.22 -8.91
CA GLY A 172 19.09 10.49 -8.05
C GLY A 172 18.46 9.98 -6.74
N TYR A 173 17.15 10.23 -6.51
CA TYR A 173 16.46 9.84 -5.28
C TYR A 173 15.00 9.44 -5.56
N PRO A 174 14.50 8.32 -4.95
CA PRO A 174 15.30 7.27 -4.31
C PRO A 174 16.26 6.59 -5.28
N THR A 175 17.35 6.00 -4.77
CA THR A 175 18.39 5.41 -5.63
C THR A 175 18.01 4.04 -6.16
N CYS A 176 17.18 3.29 -5.44
CA CYS A 176 16.67 2.01 -5.89
C CYS A 176 15.29 1.69 -5.28
N MET A 177 14.58 0.72 -5.88
CA MET A 177 13.23 0.30 -5.47
C MET A 177 13.16 -0.39 -4.10
N LEU A 178 14.28 -0.89 -3.59
CA LEU A 178 14.36 -1.64 -2.33
C LEU A 178 14.96 -0.83 -1.17
N CYS A 179 15.54 0.35 -1.45
CA CYS A 179 16.16 1.16 -0.41
C CYS A 179 15.16 1.61 0.66
N ARG A 180 15.63 1.66 1.92
CA ARG A 180 14.86 2.20 3.05
C ARG A 180 14.41 3.65 2.84
N GLU A 181 15.08 4.41 1.99
CA GLU A 181 14.71 5.77 1.59
C GLU A 181 13.37 5.85 0.83
N ASN A 182 12.81 4.71 0.43
CA ASN A 182 11.47 4.63 -0.16
C ASN A 182 10.34 4.84 0.87
N ILE A 183 10.58 4.63 2.16
CA ILE A 183 9.57 4.76 3.20
C ILE A 183 8.95 6.16 3.16
N GLY A 184 7.63 6.25 2.95
CA GLY A 184 6.93 7.52 2.89
C GLY A 184 7.16 8.35 1.62
N TYR A 185 7.88 7.81 0.63
CA TYR A 185 8.11 8.51 -0.63
C TYR A 185 6.81 8.73 -1.40
N ALA A 186 6.55 9.96 -1.84
CA ALA A 186 5.29 10.35 -2.48
C ALA A 186 5.10 9.81 -3.91
N GLY A 187 6.18 9.28 -4.50
CA GLY A 187 6.17 8.81 -5.88
C GLY A 187 6.33 9.91 -6.92
N ARG A 188 6.52 9.51 -8.14
CA ARG A 188 6.52 10.30 -9.37
C ARG A 188 6.16 9.39 -10.54
N ILE A 189 6.02 9.94 -11.73
CA ILE A 189 5.56 9.17 -12.90
C ILE A 189 6.40 7.90 -13.19
N ASN A 190 7.70 7.95 -12.95
CA ASN A 190 8.63 6.84 -13.20
C ASN A 190 9.13 6.14 -11.92
N PHE A 191 8.50 6.40 -10.77
CA PHE A 191 8.85 5.78 -9.50
C PHE A 191 7.63 5.72 -8.57
N PRO A 192 7.20 4.54 -8.11
CA PRO A 192 5.96 4.40 -7.37
C PRO A 192 6.01 5.09 -6.00
N ALA A 193 4.85 5.58 -5.55
CA ALA A 193 4.68 6.02 -4.18
C ALA A 193 4.85 4.85 -3.19
N ARG A 194 5.35 5.17 -2.01
CA ARG A 194 5.62 4.23 -0.92
C ARG A 194 5.08 4.75 0.43
N GLN A 195 4.04 5.58 0.39
CA GLN A 195 3.47 6.17 1.61
C GLN A 195 2.71 5.14 2.46
N ASN A 196 2.14 4.11 1.83
CA ASN A 196 1.54 2.95 2.49
C ASN A 196 2.48 1.74 2.61
N HIS A 197 3.77 1.92 2.35
CA HIS A 197 4.81 0.89 2.49
C HIS A 197 5.49 0.98 3.85
N ARG A 198 5.78 -0.16 4.47
CA ARG A 198 6.55 -0.30 5.71
C ARG A 198 7.59 -1.39 5.56
N ILE A 199 8.65 -1.29 6.33
CA ILE A 199 9.72 -2.29 6.42
C ILE A 199 10.02 -2.59 7.89
N ILE A 200 10.46 -3.80 8.18
CA ILE A 200 10.83 -4.22 9.53
C ILE A 200 12.35 -4.48 9.55
N PRO A 201 13.11 -3.80 10.42
CA PRO A 201 14.51 -4.11 10.61
C PRO A 201 14.68 -5.47 11.26
N VAL A 202 15.53 -6.31 10.69
CA VAL A 202 15.88 -7.65 11.21
C VAL A 202 17.41 -7.81 11.27
N THR A 203 17.91 -8.47 12.29
CA THR A 203 19.34 -8.77 12.41
C THR A 203 19.60 -10.22 12.03
N LEU A 204 20.44 -10.44 11.05
CA LEU A 204 20.86 -11.77 10.60
C LEU A 204 22.38 -11.85 10.67
N SER A 205 22.91 -12.83 11.40
CA SER A 205 24.36 -13.07 11.57
C SER A 205 25.16 -11.83 12.02
N GLY A 206 24.53 -10.92 12.77
CA GLY A 206 25.15 -9.69 13.28
C GLY A 206 24.98 -8.47 12.37
N ASP A 207 24.51 -8.63 11.14
CA ASP A 207 24.26 -7.56 10.19
C ASP A 207 22.78 -7.16 10.15
N GLN A 208 22.55 -5.90 9.81
CA GLN A 208 21.20 -5.36 9.68
C GLN A 208 20.63 -5.56 8.28
N PHE A 209 19.47 -6.18 8.24
CA PHE A 209 18.62 -6.34 7.06
C PHE A 209 17.26 -5.68 7.29
N TYR A 210 16.47 -5.60 6.23
CA TYR A 210 15.07 -5.16 6.27
C TYR A 210 14.19 -6.20 5.60
N LEU A 211 13.07 -6.50 6.25
CA LEU A 211 12.00 -7.33 5.73
C LEU A 211 10.89 -6.42 5.16
N GLN A 212 10.45 -6.69 3.95
CA GLN A 212 9.25 -6.09 3.36
C GLN A 212 8.44 -7.13 2.60
N TYR A 213 7.11 -6.97 2.57
CA TYR A 213 6.29 -7.76 1.66
C TYR A 213 6.29 -7.16 0.25
N SER A 214 6.10 -8.02 -0.75
CA SER A 214 5.96 -7.58 -2.14
C SER A 214 4.49 -7.25 -2.44
N PRO A 215 4.20 -6.12 -3.10
CA PRO A 215 2.85 -5.83 -3.56
C PRO A 215 2.45 -6.68 -4.79
N TYR A 216 3.43 -7.28 -5.47
CA TYR A 216 3.25 -8.09 -6.68
C TYR A 216 3.40 -9.56 -6.34
N VAL A 217 2.32 -10.15 -5.84
CA VAL A 217 2.35 -11.47 -5.22
C VAL A 217 2.16 -12.55 -6.28
N TYR A 218 3.16 -13.41 -6.45
CA TYR A 218 3.06 -14.69 -7.17
C TYR A 218 2.73 -15.83 -6.23
N PHE A 219 3.25 -15.77 -5.00
CA PHE A 219 3.02 -16.74 -3.94
C PHE A 219 2.53 -16.00 -2.69
N ASN A 220 1.73 -16.66 -1.88
CA ASN A 220 1.27 -16.10 -0.62
C ASN A 220 2.46 -15.69 0.25
N GLU A 221 2.31 -14.56 0.93
CA GLU A 221 3.32 -14.04 1.86
C GLU A 221 4.69 -13.79 1.22
N HIS A 222 4.73 -13.53 -0.11
CA HIS A 222 5.97 -13.22 -0.82
C HIS A 222 6.65 -12.00 -0.19
N CYS A 223 7.84 -12.20 0.34
CA CYS A 223 8.61 -11.14 1.01
C CYS A 223 10.02 -11.00 0.42
N ILE A 224 10.64 -9.88 0.71
CA ILE A 224 12.02 -9.56 0.32
C ILE A 224 12.76 -9.21 1.61
N VAL A 225 13.92 -9.85 1.80
CA VAL A 225 14.87 -9.49 2.85
C VAL A 225 16.12 -8.94 2.18
N PHE A 226 16.46 -7.68 2.48
CA PHE A 226 17.59 -7.00 1.85
C PHE A 226 18.52 -6.39 2.89
N HIS A 227 19.82 -6.39 2.61
CA HIS A 227 20.82 -5.80 3.47
C HIS A 227 20.70 -4.28 3.49
N LYS A 228 20.99 -3.63 4.63
CA LYS A 228 20.92 -2.15 4.75
C LYS A 228 21.81 -1.42 3.75
N ASP A 229 22.94 -2.00 3.36
CA ASP A 229 23.94 -1.47 2.44
C ASP A 229 23.97 -2.32 1.17
N HIS A 230 22.84 -2.46 0.49
CA HIS A 230 22.79 -3.10 -0.82
C HIS A 230 23.15 -2.10 -1.93
N LYS A 231 23.86 -2.57 -2.93
CA LYS A 231 24.26 -1.78 -4.11
C LYS A 231 23.94 -2.57 -5.38
#